data_b655422ef5607cc287008597c16fdd5e
#
_entry.id   b655422ef5607cc287008597c16fdd5e
#
_cell.length_a   1.000
_cell.length_b   1.000
_cell.length_c   1.000
_cell.angle_alpha   90.00
_cell.angle_beta   90.00
_cell.angle_gamma   90.00
#
_symmetry.space_group_name_H-M   'P 1'
#
loop_
_entity.id
_entity.type
_entity.pdbx_description
1 polymer ?
#
loop_
_entity_poly.entity_id
_entity_poly.type
_entity_poly.pdbx_seq_one_letter_code
_entity_poly.pdbx_strand_id
1 'polypeptide(L)'
;MIDCGHYRRALLEDPRATGSALAAHVAACRECRGYTVRLLRFEVRLERALHIDAHRAGRLSRLRSGWFSLAASVLLALLVGTLWLGAPPASLAADVVAHMAKEPQAWARTDLPAPVPKLDAVLAEAHLRLDPRSGMVSYAQSCPFRGHHVPHLAVQTDLGPVTVMILVHESVPKAQPFDEGGYRGIILPVPGHGSLAVLVKDGEADLPGVEHIAARVKQAIVWIG
;
A
#
# COMPACT_ATOMS: atom_id res chain seq x y z
N MET A 1 -12.06 -39.69 -19.52
CA MET A 1 -10.99 -39.05 -20.31
C MET A 1 -10.67 -37.72 -19.58
N ILE A 2 -9.43 -37.45 -19.22
CA ILE A 2 -9.05 -36.16 -18.56
C ILE A 2 -8.94 -35.09 -19.62
N ASP A 3 -9.20 -33.82 -19.22
CA ASP A 3 -9.00 -32.65 -20.09
C ASP A 3 -7.56 -32.12 -20.03
N CYS A 4 -7.22 -31.20 -20.92
CA CYS A 4 -5.89 -30.60 -20.98
C CYS A 4 -5.54 -29.78 -19.74
N GLY A 5 -6.53 -29.18 -19.07
CA GLY A 5 -6.34 -28.40 -17.85
C GLY A 5 -5.92 -29.29 -16.68
N HIS A 6 -6.63 -30.38 -16.50
CA HIS A 6 -6.31 -31.38 -15.49
C HIS A 6 -4.91 -32.00 -15.73
N TYR A 7 -4.60 -32.36 -16.98
CA TYR A 7 -3.28 -32.88 -17.36
C TYR A 7 -2.14 -31.91 -17.00
N ARG A 8 -2.26 -30.65 -17.39
CA ARG A 8 -1.22 -29.63 -17.12
C ARG A 8 -1.06 -29.36 -15.63
N ARG A 9 -2.14 -29.36 -14.85
CA ARG A 9 -2.09 -29.17 -13.39
C ARG A 9 -1.35 -30.31 -12.71
N ALA A 10 -1.63 -31.56 -13.06
CA ALA A 10 -0.95 -32.72 -12.53
C ALA A 10 0.57 -32.68 -12.79
N LEU A 11 0.99 -32.23 -13.98
CA LEU A 11 2.42 -32.07 -14.31
C LEU A 11 3.07 -30.85 -13.62
N LEU A 12 2.32 -29.84 -13.20
CA LEU A 12 2.87 -28.73 -12.39
C LEU A 12 3.12 -29.15 -10.95
N GLU A 13 2.30 -30.08 -10.41
CA GLU A 13 2.50 -30.63 -9.07
C GLU A 13 3.65 -31.65 -9.05
N ASP A 14 3.72 -32.51 -10.07
CA ASP A 14 4.83 -33.43 -10.27
C ASP A 14 5.14 -33.59 -11.77
N PRO A 15 6.23 -32.95 -12.28
CA PRO A 15 6.63 -33.03 -13.69
C PRO A 15 6.88 -34.42 -14.21
N ARG A 16 7.09 -35.40 -13.33
CA ARG A 16 7.32 -36.83 -13.65
C ARG A 16 6.10 -37.71 -13.33
N ALA A 17 4.96 -37.09 -13.04
CA ALA A 17 3.73 -37.83 -12.74
C ALA A 17 3.40 -38.85 -13.83
N THR A 18 3.16 -40.08 -13.41
CA THR A 18 2.77 -41.19 -14.28
C THR A 18 1.43 -41.76 -13.85
N GLY A 19 0.58 -42.04 -14.81
CA GLY A 19 -0.72 -42.66 -14.58
C GLY A 19 -1.35 -43.04 -15.92
N SER A 20 -2.15 -44.10 -15.96
CA SER A 20 -2.76 -44.59 -17.17
C SER A 20 -3.59 -43.51 -17.88
N ALA A 21 -4.32 -42.69 -17.13
CA ALA A 21 -5.12 -41.57 -17.67
C ALA A 21 -4.26 -40.47 -18.27
N LEU A 22 -3.13 -40.09 -17.60
CA LEU A 22 -2.18 -39.11 -18.10
C LEU A 22 -1.45 -39.62 -19.34
N ALA A 23 -1.02 -40.87 -19.34
CA ALA A 23 -0.37 -41.53 -20.49
C ALA A 23 -1.28 -41.58 -21.70
N ALA A 24 -2.55 -41.98 -21.53
CA ALA A 24 -3.54 -42.00 -22.58
C ALA A 24 -3.79 -40.59 -23.18
N HIS A 25 -3.88 -39.58 -22.31
CA HIS A 25 -4.09 -38.21 -22.75
C HIS A 25 -2.91 -37.67 -23.57
N VAL A 26 -1.67 -37.83 -23.09
CA VAL A 26 -0.47 -37.35 -23.81
C VAL A 26 -0.24 -38.07 -25.12
N ALA A 27 -0.64 -39.35 -25.23
CA ALA A 27 -0.59 -40.09 -26.48
C ALA A 27 -1.55 -39.52 -27.53
N ALA A 28 -2.74 -39.07 -27.09
CA ALA A 28 -3.79 -38.55 -27.96
C ALA A 28 -3.69 -37.04 -28.25
N CYS A 29 -3.12 -36.27 -27.35
CA CYS A 29 -3.10 -34.80 -27.44
C CYS A 29 -1.72 -34.24 -27.84
N ARG A 30 -1.62 -33.67 -29.04
CA ARG A 30 -0.36 -33.07 -29.57
C ARG A 30 0.12 -31.89 -28.74
N GLU A 31 -0.78 -31.03 -28.25
CA GLU A 31 -0.45 -29.86 -27.44
C GLU A 31 0.15 -30.24 -26.08
N CYS A 32 -0.49 -31.20 -25.41
CA CYS A 32 -0.03 -31.67 -24.09
C CYS A 32 1.31 -32.42 -24.22
N ARG A 33 1.53 -33.13 -25.31
CA ARG A 33 2.85 -33.72 -25.63
C ARG A 33 3.93 -32.64 -25.78
N GLY A 34 3.64 -31.58 -26.52
CA GLY A 34 4.55 -30.44 -26.64
C GLY A 34 4.82 -29.72 -25.32
N TYR A 35 3.80 -29.61 -24.47
CA TYR A 35 3.94 -29.04 -23.13
C TYR A 35 4.87 -29.88 -22.24
N THR A 36 4.67 -31.18 -22.20
CA THR A 36 5.52 -32.12 -21.44
C THR A 36 6.98 -32.03 -21.85
N VAL A 37 7.26 -32.04 -23.16
CA VAL A 37 8.65 -31.91 -23.65
C VAL A 37 9.30 -30.59 -23.21
N ARG A 38 8.57 -29.49 -23.24
CA ARG A 38 9.10 -28.20 -22.77
C ARG A 38 9.37 -28.20 -21.28
N LEU A 39 8.45 -28.75 -20.47
CA LEU A 39 8.61 -28.84 -19.03
C LEU A 39 9.81 -29.68 -18.62
N LEU A 40 9.97 -30.87 -19.17
CA LEU A 40 11.12 -31.75 -18.91
C LEU A 40 12.44 -31.14 -19.36
N ARG A 41 12.47 -30.40 -20.49
CA ARG A 41 13.66 -29.66 -20.90
C ARG A 41 14.02 -28.55 -19.94
N PHE A 42 13.01 -27.89 -19.35
CA PHE A 42 13.24 -26.87 -18.33
C PHE A 42 13.81 -27.48 -17.04
N GLU A 43 13.28 -28.62 -16.59
CA GLU A 43 13.84 -29.34 -15.42
C GLU A 43 15.31 -29.72 -15.63
N VAL A 44 15.65 -30.32 -16.76
CA VAL A 44 17.05 -30.68 -17.07
C VAL A 44 17.98 -29.46 -17.07
N ARG A 45 17.50 -28.31 -17.55
CA ARG A 45 18.28 -27.07 -17.49
C ARG A 45 18.46 -26.57 -16.07
N LEU A 46 17.40 -26.66 -15.23
CA LEU A 46 17.44 -26.26 -13.84
C LEU A 46 18.38 -27.16 -13.03
N GLU A 47 18.30 -28.51 -13.21
CA GLU A 47 19.23 -29.44 -12.57
C GLU A 47 20.68 -29.16 -12.93
N ARG A 48 20.95 -28.86 -14.22
CA ARG A 48 22.31 -28.48 -14.66
C ARG A 48 22.79 -27.18 -14.03
N ALA A 49 21.91 -26.18 -13.93
CA ALA A 49 22.24 -24.90 -13.29
C ALA A 49 22.57 -25.09 -11.81
N LEU A 50 21.76 -25.84 -11.10
CA LEU A 50 21.97 -26.17 -9.67
C LEU A 50 23.25 -26.97 -9.43
N HIS A 51 23.58 -27.93 -10.32
CA HIS A 51 24.84 -28.69 -10.23
C HIS A 51 26.07 -27.84 -10.52
N ILE A 52 26.00 -26.91 -11.48
CA ILE A 52 27.10 -25.98 -11.79
C ILE A 52 27.37 -25.08 -10.57
N ASP A 53 26.33 -24.59 -9.90
CA ASP A 53 26.49 -23.74 -8.72
C ASP A 53 27.06 -24.52 -7.53
N ALA A 54 26.67 -25.77 -7.31
CA ALA A 54 27.25 -26.62 -6.28
C ALA A 54 28.73 -26.90 -6.53
N HIS A 55 29.13 -27.14 -7.77
CA HIS A 55 30.54 -27.33 -8.14
C HIS A 55 31.39 -26.05 -8.08
N ARG A 56 30.80 -24.90 -8.39
CA ARG A 56 31.45 -23.58 -8.24
C ARG A 56 31.63 -23.23 -6.77
N ALA A 57 30.60 -23.45 -5.93
CA ALA A 57 30.69 -23.24 -4.48
C ALA A 57 31.81 -24.09 -3.86
N GLY A 58 31.94 -25.36 -4.28
CA GLY A 58 33.01 -26.25 -3.82
C GLY A 58 34.42 -25.85 -4.27
N ARG A 59 34.59 -25.15 -5.40
CA ARG A 59 35.87 -24.61 -5.83
C ARG A 59 36.24 -23.30 -5.13
N LEU A 60 35.28 -22.44 -4.84
CA LEU A 60 35.54 -21.19 -4.13
C LEU A 60 35.82 -21.42 -2.64
N SER A 61 35.34 -22.50 -2.05
CA SER A 61 35.67 -22.88 -0.67
C SER A 61 37.12 -23.31 -0.46
N ARG A 62 37.85 -23.64 -1.52
CA ARG A 62 39.32 -23.96 -1.49
C ARG A 62 40.23 -22.74 -1.66
N LEU A 63 39.71 -21.59 -2.07
CA LEU A 63 40.44 -20.34 -2.07
C LEU A 63 40.36 -19.70 -0.69
N ARG A 64 41.37 -20.05 0.14
CA ARG A 64 41.73 -19.43 1.42
C ARG A 64 41.14 -18.03 1.56
N SER A 65 40.17 -17.83 2.40
CA SER A 65 40.14 -16.72 3.32
C SER A 65 38.70 -16.47 3.82
N GLY A 66 38.40 -17.00 5.01
CA GLY A 66 37.21 -16.58 5.78
C GLY A 66 37.17 -15.07 6.04
N TRP A 67 38.25 -14.34 5.77
CA TRP A 67 38.32 -12.89 5.85
C TRP A 67 37.60 -12.17 4.71
N PHE A 68 37.60 -12.73 3.48
CA PHE A 68 36.87 -12.10 2.36
C PHE A 68 35.37 -12.30 2.47
N SER A 69 34.90 -13.42 3.02
CA SER A 69 33.47 -13.63 3.26
C SER A 69 32.94 -12.73 4.40
N LEU A 70 33.75 -12.51 5.44
CA LEU A 70 33.44 -11.55 6.51
C LEU A 70 33.41 -10.10 5.98
N ALA A 71 34.41 -9.72 5.19
CA ALA A 71 34.45 -8.38 4.58
C ALA A 71 33.26 -8.14 3.61
N ALA A 72 32.91 -9.14 2.80
CA ALA A 72 31.75 -9.04 1.90
C ALA A 72 30.41 -8.96 2.67
N SER A 73 30.28 -9.71 3.77
CA SER A 73 29.08 -9.62 4.62
C SER A 73 28.97 -8.28 5.33
N VAL A 74 30.07 -7.73 5.81
CA VAL A 74 30.11 -6.40 6.45
C VAL A 74 29.80 -5.30 5.44
N LEU A 75 30.38 -5.37 4.22
CA LEU A 75 30.09 -4.42 3.14
C LEU A 75 28.62 -4.49 2.70
N LEU A 76 28.05 -5.69 2.57
CA LEU A 76 26.63 -5.86 2.25
C LEU A 76 25.74 -5.35 3.37
N ALA A 77 26.07 -5.62 4.63
CA ALA A 77 25.33 -5.11 5.78
C ALA A 77 25.41 -3.58 5.89
N LEU A 78 26.58 -3.00 5.60
CA LEU A 78 26.76 -1.54 5.53
C LEU A 78 25.98 -0.94 4.34
N LEU A 79 26.00 -1.56 3.17
CA LEU A 79 25.26 -1.11 2.00
C LEU A 79 23.74 -1.16 2.27
N VAL A 80 23.23 -2.28 2.79
CA VAL A 80 21.81 -2.42 3.16
C VAL A 80 21.47 -1.46 4.30
N GLY A 81 22.34 -1.32 5.28
CA GLY A 81 22.16 -0.39 6.39
C GLY A 81 22.13 1.08 5.92
N THR A 82 23.03 1.48 5.02
CA THR A 82 23.04 2.85 4.48
C THR A 82 21.83 3.12 3.57
N LEU A 83 21.37 2.14 2.79
CA LEU A 83 20.14 2.25 2.01
C LEU A 83 18.90 2.34 2.91
N TRP A 84 18.87 1.61 4.01
CA TRP A 84 17.77 1.63 4.98
C TRP A 84 17.77 2.89 5.86
N LEU A 85 18.93 3.30 6.37
CA LEU A 85 19.09 4.49 7.21
C LEU A 85 19.11 5.79 6.40
N GLY A 86 19.49 5.71 5.12
CA GLY A 86 19.50 6.85 4.20
C GLY A 86 18.20 7.06 3.44
N ALA A 87 17.23 6.14 3.54
CA ALA A 87 15.90 6.40 3.01
C ALA A 87 15.28 7.54 3.82
N PRO A 88 14.94 8.69 3.21
CA PRO A 88 14.28 9.75 3.94
C PRO A 88 12.99 9.17 4.55
N PRO A 89 12.68 9.51 5.81
CA PRO A 89 11.42 9.10 6.41
C PRO A 89 10.30 9.55 5.47
N ALA A 90 9.32 8.65 5.24
CA ALA A 90 8.18 8.97 4.39
C ALA A 90 7.59 10.31 4.87
N SER A 91 7.35 11.22 3.93
CA SER A 91 6.77 12.52 4.26
C SER A 91 5.39 12.30 4.89
N LEU A 92 4.95 13.22 5.73
CA LEU A 92 3.61 13.13 6.33
C LEU A 92 2.54 13.07 5.22
N ALA A 93 2.74 13.79 4.12
CA ALA A 93 1.87 13.74 2.95
C ALA A 93 1.85 12.35 2.29
N ALA A 94 3.02 11.73 2.08
CA ALA A 94 3.10 10.39 1.52
C ALA A 94 2.36 9.34 2.37
N ASP A 95 2.47 9.43 3.71
CA ASP A 95 1.75 8.52 4.60
C ASP A 95 0.24 8.77 4.58
N VAL A 96 -0.19 10.04 4.53
CA VAL A 96 -1.62 10.39 4.35
C VAL A 96 -2.15 9.81 3.05
N VAL A 97 -1.44 10.00 1.93
CA VAL A 97 -1.82 9.45 0.62
C VAL A 97 -1.87 7.92 0.64
N ALA A 98 -0.86 7.27 1.23
CA ALA A 98 -0.83 5.81 1.37
C ALA A 98 -1.98 5.27 2.23
N HIS A 99 -2.43 6.03 3.23
CA HIS A 99 -3.60 5.70 4.02
C HIS A 99 -4.88 5.81 3.17
N MET A 100 -5.04 6.91 2.44
CA MET A 100 -6.20 7.17 1.59
C MET A 100 -6.41 6.13 0.49
N ALA A 101 -5.34 5.58 -0.05
CA ALA A 101 -5.41 4.52 -1.05
C ALA A 101 -6.08 3.22 -0.53
N LYS A 102 -6.12 3.03 0.79
CA LYS A 102 -6.72 1.86 1.46
C LYS A 102 -8.19 2.07 1.85
N GLU A 103 -8.72 3.29 1.71
CA GLU A 103 -10.04 3.70 2.18
C GLU A 103 -10.93 4.19 1.03
N PRO A 104 -11.25 3.33 0.03
CA PRO A 104 -11.98 3.74 -1.17
C PRO A 104 -13.39 4.26 -0.87
N GLN A 105 -14.01 3.83 0.24
CA GLN A 105 -15.33 4.27 0.67
C GLN A 105 -15.38 5.74 1.09
N ALA A 106 -14.27 6.32 1.53
CA ALA A 106 -14.19 7.75 1.86
C ALA A 106 -14.35 8.66 0.63
N TRP A 107 -14.19 8.10 -0.56
CA TRP A 107 -14.29 8.81 -1.83
C TRP A 107 -15.61 8.60 -2.57
N ALA A 108 -16.57 7.95 -1.92
CA ALA A 108 -17.87 7.74 -2.54
C ALA A 108 -18.68 9.05 -2.58
N ARG A 109 -19.15 9.45 -3.76
CA ARG A 109 -20.18 10.49 -3.88
C ARG A 109 -21.50 9.90 -3.41
N THR A 110 -22.10 10.53 -2.42
CA THR A 110 -23.36 10.06 -1.83
C THR A 110 -24.13 11.20 -1.18
N ASP A 111 -25.45 11.08 -1.17
CA ASP A 111 -26.35 11.99 -0.46
C ASP A 111 -26.69 11.46 0.96
N LEU A 112 -26.08 10.34 1.34
CA LEU A 112 -26.35 9.72 2.65
C LEU A 112 -25.32 10.25 3.67
N PRO A 113 -25.76 10.83 4.78
CA PRO A 113 -24.89 11.24 5.87
C PRO A 113 -24.33 10.01 6.61
N ALA A 114 -23.15 10.18 7.19
CA ALA A 114 -22.62 9.22 8.14
C ALA A 114 -23.61 9.06 9.33
N PRO A 115 -23.74 7.83 9.88
CA PRO A 115 -24.58 7.62 11.05
C PRO A 115 -24.14 8.52 12.21
N VAL A 116 -25.08 9.31 12.78
CA VAL A 116 -24.80 10.28 13.83
C VAL A 116 -24.01 9.67 15.01
N PRO A 117 -24.41 8.49 15.56
CA PRO A 117 -23.67 7.90 16.68
C PRO A 117 -22.20 7.58 16.33
N LYS A 118 -21.93 7.20 15.06
CA LYS A 118 -20.57 6.90 14.60
C LYS A 118 -19.75 8.18 14.45
N LEU A 119 -20.33 9.22 13.89
CA LEU A 119 -19.69 10.53 13.76
C LEU A 119 -19.35 11.11 15.13
N ASP A 120 -20.31 11.10 16.05
CA ASP A 120 -20.13 11.60 17.42
C ASP A 120 -19.03 10.84 18.17
N ALA A 121 -18.98 9.51 18.04
CA ALA A 121 -17.93 8.69 18.65
C ALA A 121 -16.54 9.06 18.14
N VAL A 122 -16.38 9.19 16.79
CA VAL A 122 -15.11 9.56 16.16
C VAL A 122 -14.66 10.95 16.57
N LEU A 123 -15.56 11.90 16.66
CA LEU A 123 -15.26 13.27 17.09
C LEU A 123 -14.91 13.35 18.59
N ALA A 124 -15.63 12.60 19.42
CA ALA A 124 -15.41 12.54 20.86
C ALA A 124 -14.01 11.99 21.21
N GLU A 125 -13.51 10.98 20.48
CA GLU A 125 -12.15 10.44 20.66
C GLU A 125 -11.07 11.51 20.53
N ALA A 126 -11.28 12.50 19.67
CA ALA A 126 -10.32 13.59 19.45
C ALA A 126 -10.71 14.91 20.16
N HIS A 127 -11.68 14.86 21.05
CA HIS A 127 -12.20 16.04 21.75
C HIS A 127 -12.62 17.16 20.81
N LEU A 128 -13.43 16.80 19.80
CA LEU A 128 -13.88 17.70 18.73
C LEU A 128 -15.38 17.80 18.63
N ARG A 129 -15.84 18.91 18.08
CA ARG A 129 -17.18 19.07 17.50
C ARG A 129 -17.07 19.68 16.12
N LEU A 130 -18.04 19.41 15.26
CA LEU A 130 -18.20 20.08 13.99
C LEU A 130 -19.30 21.14 14.09
N ASP A 131 -19.07 22.31 13.49
CA ASP A 131 -20.12 23.29 13.26
C ASP A 131 -21.19 22.63 12.35
N PRO A 132 -22.48 22.69 12.68
CA PRO A 132 -23.55 22.14 11.85
C PRO A 132 -23.56 22.66 10.40
N ARG A 133 -22.90 23.80 10.14
CA ARG A 133 -22.78 24.40 8.81
C ARG A 133 -21.58 23.89 8.02
N SER A 134 -20.81 22.92 8.54
CA SER A 134 -19.59 22.39 7.91
C SER A 134 -19.82 21.62 6.60
N GLY A 135 -21.08 21.34 6.26
CA GLY A 135 -21.47 20.47 5.16
C GLY A 135 -21.83 19.06 5.61
N MET A 136 -22.27 18.23 4.67
CA MET A 136 -22.67 16.87 4.96
C MET A 136 -21.45 15.96 5.11
N VAL A 137 -21.22 15.43 6.28
CA VAL A 137 -20.24 14.36 6.50
C VAL A 137 -20.87 13.04 6.09
N SER A 138 -20.30 12.40 5.07
CA SER A 138 -20.77 11.12 4.54
C SER A 138 -19.98 9.92 5.05
N TYR A 139 -18.79 10.15 5.57
CA TYR A 139 -17.90 9.12 6.12
C TYR A 139 -17.26 9.62 7.41
N ALA A 140 -17.22 8.77 8.42
CA ALA A 140 -16.53 9.04 9.68
C ALA A 140 -15.95 7.74 10.23
N GLN A 141 -14.66 7.72 10.47
CA GLN A 141 -13.96 6.57 11.06
C GLN A 141 -12.76 7.01 11.86
N SER A 142 -12.47 6.28 12.96
CA SER A 142 -11.21 6.37 13.68
C SER A 142 -10.23 5.38 13.05
N CYS A 143 -9.18 5.88 12.40
CA CYS A 143 -8.25 5.08 11.62
C CYS A 143 -6.87 5.01 12.26
N PRO A 144 -6.18 3.86 12.22
CA PRO A 144 -4.80 3.76 12.67
C PRO A 144 -3.87 4.52 11.71
N PHE A 145 -3.13 5.48 12.22
CA PHE A 145 -2.17 6.28 11.47
C PHE A 145 -0.94 6.58 12.33
N ARG A 146 0.25 6.19 11.87
CA ARG A 146 1.54 6.37 12.58
C ARG A 146 1.51 5.94 14.06
N GLY A 147 0.85 4.83 14.36
CA GLY A 147 0.75 4.29 15.72
C GLY A 147 -0.33 4.91 16.61
N HIS A 148 -1.10 5.85 16.11
CA HIS A 148 -2.22 6.47 16.82
C HIS A 148 -3.53 6.28 16.06
N HIS A 149 -4.66 6.46 16.74
CA HIS A 149 -5.95 6.56 16.08
C HIS A 149 -6.24 8.03 15.77
N VAL A 150 -6.69 8.29 14.56
CA VAL A 150 -7.00 9.65 14.08
C VAL A 150 -8.38 9.68 13.45
N PRO A 151 -9.17 10.73 13.68
CA PRO A 151 -10.42 10.95 12.99
C PRO A 151 -10.18 11.13 11.48
N HIS A 152 -10.90 10.35 10.70
CA HIS A 152 -10.95 10.42 9.26
C HIS A 152 -12.40 10.65 8.84
N LEU A 153 -12.65 11.78 8.19
CA LEU A 153 -13.95 12.24 7.76
C LEU A 153 -13.96 12.46 6.25
N ALA A 154 -15.10 12.24 5.60
CA ALA A 154 -15.33 12.73 4.25
C ALA A 154 -16.54 13.68 4.26
N VAL A 155 -16.33 14.87 3.70
CA VAL A 155 -17.35 15.92 3.56
C VAL A 155 -17.74 16.00 2.09
N GLN A 156 -19.04 15.93 1.81
CA GLN A 156 -19.54 16.12 0.44
C GLN A 156 -19.57 17.61 0.10
N THR A 157 -19.01 17.96 -1.04
CA THR A 157 -19.00 19.31 -1.59
C THR A 157 -19.47 19.30 -3.04
N ASP A 158 -19.74 20.46 -3.60
CA ASP A 158 -20.14 20.61 -5.01
C ASP A 158 -19.04 20.11 -5.97
N LEU A 159 -17.78 20.15 -5.54
CA LEU A 159 -16.62 19.64 -6.30
C LEU A 159 -16.42 18.14 -6.16
N GLY A 160 -17.01 17.52 -5.13
CA GLY A 160 -16.88 16.11 -4.83
C GLY A 160 -16.59 15.85 -3.36
N PRO A 161 -16.29 14.60 -2.98
CA PRO A 161 -15.92 14.25 -1.62
C PRO A 161 -14.53 14.83 -1.28
N VAL A 162 -14.48 15.55 -0.18
CA VAL A 162 -13.25 16.09 0.42
C VAL A 162 -12.93 15.26 1.65
N THR A 163 -11.75 14.72 1.70
CA THR A 163 -11.29 13.92 2.83
C THR A 163 -10.50 14.76 3.80
N VAL A 164 -10.76 14.54 5.07
CA VAL A 164 -10.18 15.28 6.20
C VAL A 164 -9.64 14.29 7.21
N MET A 165 -8.34 14.35 7.50
CA MET A 165 -7.73 13.63 8.62
C MET A 165 -7.27 14.61 9.70
N ILE A 166 -7.63 14.33 10.93
CA ILE A 166 -7.29 15.18 12.09
C ILE A 166 -6.12 14.53 12.82
N LEU A 167 -4.93 15.04 12.56
CA LEU A 167 -3.65 14.47 12.96
C LEU A 167 -3.18 15.07 14.29
N VAL A 168 -3.84 14.71 15.39
CA VAL A 168 -3.61 15.30 16.73
C VAL A 168 -2.19 15.10 17.26
N HIS A 169 -1.48 14.06 16.79
CA HIS A 169 -0.11 13.73 17.23
C HIS A 169 0.98 14.17 16.25
N GLU A 170 0.58 14.73 15.10
CA GLU A 170 1.50 15.18 14.04
C GLU A 170 1.46 16.71 13.94
N SER A 171 2.58 17.36 14.04
CA SER A 171 2.64 18.83 13.98
C SER A 171 3.51 19.30 12.84
N VAL A 172 2.99 20.18 12.00
CA VAL A 172 3.74 20.83 10.94
C VAL A 172 3.96 22.32 11.28
N PRO A 173 5.15 22.88 10.99
CA PRO A 173 5.45 24.28 11.34
C PRO A 173 4.71 25.31 10.47
N LYS A 174 4.32 24.90 9.26
CA LYS A 174 3.60 25.73 8.29
C LYS A 174 2.73 24.86 7.38
N ALA A 175 1.82 25.49 6.66
CA ALA A 175 1.03 24.81 5.64
C ALA A 175 1.92 24.12 4.60
N GLN A 176 1.62 22.88 4.29
CA GLN A 176 2.35 22.02 3.36
C GLN A 176 1.41 21.50 2.28
N PRO A 177 1.31 22.19 1.13
CA PRO A 177 0.58 21.66 -0.01
C PRO A 177 1.32 20.44 -0.60
N PHE A 178 0.58 19.51 -1.17
CA PHE A 178 1.12 18.34 -1.87
C PHE A 178 0.23 17.93 -3.04
N ASP A 179 0.86 17.29 -4.02
CA ASP A 179 0.21 16.74 -5.21
C ASP A 179 0.96 15.46 -5.55
N GLU A 180 0.45 14.33 -5.07
CA GLU A 180 1.10 13.04 -5.23
C GLU A 180 0.12 11.86 -5.11
N GLY A 181 0.46 10.74 -5.76
CA GLY A 181 -0.32 9.50 -5.66
C GLY A 181 -1.76 9.58 -6.17
N GLY A 182 -2.08 10.55 -7.04
CA GLY A 182 -3.43 10.79 -7.55
C GLY A 182 -4.32 11.59 -6.58
N TYR A 183 -3.69 12.26 -5.60
CA TYR A 183 -4.38 13.12 -4.64
C TYR A 183 -3.69 14.48 -4.54
N ARG A 184 -4.50 15.51 -4.43
CA ARG A 184 -4.06 16.87 -4.17
C ARG A 184 -4.58 17.33 -2.82
N GLY A 185 -3.69 17.90 -2.00
CA GLY A 185 -4.06 18.25 -0.66
C GLY A 185 -3.17 19.29 0.00
N ILE A 186 -3.50 19.59 1.25
CA ILE A 186 -2.73 20.47 2.10
C ILE A 186 -2.77 19.96 3.54
N ILE A 187 -1.61 20.01 4.22
CA ILE A 187 -1.52 19.78 5.65
C ILE A 187 -1.36 21.13 6.33
N LEU A 188 -2.32 21.47 7.17
CA LEU A 188 -2.38 22.74 7.89
C LEU A 188 -1.98 22.56 9.36
N PRO A 189 -1.17 23.45 9.95
CA PRO A 189 -0.94 23.45 11.37
C PRO A 189 -2.20 23.88 12.14
N VAL A 190 -2.47 23.19 13.25
CA VAL A 190 -3.48 23.57 14.24
C VAL A 190 -2.78 23.79 15.55
N PRO A 191 -2.45 25.04 15.94
CA PRO A 191 -1.68 25.33 17.13
C PRO A 191 -2.28 24.71 18.39
N GLY A 192 -1.48 23.94 19.13
CA GLY A 192 -1.93 23.21 20.34
C GLY A 192 -2.66 21.89 20.08
N HIS A 193 -3.00 21.57 18.82
CA HIS A 193 -3.84 20.42 18.48
C HIS A 193 -3.32 19.58 17.30
N GLY A 194 -2.03 19.72 16.92
CA GLY A 194 -1.40 18.96 15.86
C GLY A 194 -1.61 19.54 14.46
N SER A 195 -2.12 18.77 13.53
CA SER A 195 -2.31 19.19 12.14
C SER A 195 -3.63 18.66 11.56
N LEU A 196 -4.06 19.27 10.47
CA LEU A 196 -5.23 18.92 9.69
C LEU A 196 -4.80 18.62 8.26
N ALA A 197 -4.98 17.40 7.77
CA ALA A 197 -4.79 17.07 6.37
C ALA A 197 -6.14 17.12 5.64
N VAL A 198 -6.19 17.90 4.57
CA VAL A 198 -7.37 18.05 3.71
C VAL A 198 -6.96 17.75 2.30
N LEU A 199 -7.66 16.84 1.64
CA LEU A 199 -7.29 16.38 0.31
C LEU A 199 -8.51 16.01 -0.54
N VAL A 200 -8.33 16.09 -1.86
CA VAL A 200 -9.26 15.69 -2.90
C VAL A 200 -8.58 14.73 -3.86
N LYS A 201 -9.35 14.04 -4.68
CA LYS A 201 -8.78 13.32 -5.83
C LYS A 201 -8.27 14.31 -6.87
N ASP A 202 -7.22 13.90 -7.59
CA ASP A 202 -6.70 14.68 -8.70
C ASP A 202 -7.79 14.96 -9.74
N GLY A 203 -7.82 16.21 -10.23
CA GLY A 203 -8.84 16.70 -11.16
C GLY A 203 -10.14 17.22 -10.53
N GLU A 204 -10.39 17.04 -9.23
CA GLU A 204 -11.59 17.55 -8.54
C GLU A 204 -11.45 19.03 -8.12
N ALA A 205 -10.24 19.46 -7.72
CA ALA A 205 -9.93 20.86 -7.45
C ALA A 205 -8.46 21.17 -7.73
N ASP A 206 -8.15 22.43 -8.01
CA ASP A 206 -6.79 22.97 -8.05
C ASP A 206 -6.27 23.26 -6.62
N LEU A 207 -4.99 23.58 -6.47
CA LEU A 207 -4.40 23.89 -5.16
C LEU A 207 -5.10 25.06 -4.45
N PRO A 208 -5.38 26.20 -5.10
CA PRO A 208 -6.15 27.30 -4.49
C PRO A 208 -7.54 26.87 -4.01
N GLY A 209 -8.21 26.01 -4.77
CA GLY A 209 -9.50 25.43 -4.36
C GLY A 209 -9.38 24.57 -3.11
N VAL A 210 -8.36 23.71 -3.04
CA VAL A 210 -8.07 22.88 -1.86
C VAL A 210 -7.74 23.75 -0.65
N GLU A 211 -6.95 24.81 -0.81
CA GLU A 211 -6.61 25.75 0.27
C GLU A 211 -7.86 26.43 0.83
N HIS A 212 -8.77 26.88 -0.05
CA HIS A 212 -10.04 27.47 0.35
C HIS A 212 -10.92 26.48 1.13
N ILE A 213 -11.04 25.24 0.63
CA ILE A 213 -11.78 24.18 1.31
C ILE A 213 -11.15 23.91 2.68
N ALA A 214 -9.83 23.77 2.76
CA ALA A 214 -9.12 23.50 3.98
C ALA A 214 -9.29 24.60 5.05
N ALA A 215 -9.32 25.86 4.63
CA ALA A 215 -9.60 26.98 5.51
C ALA A 215 -11.01 26.89 6.09
N ARG A 216 -12.01 26.55 5.28
CA ARG A 216 -13.40 26.37 5.72
C ARG A 216 -13.52 25.19 6.69
N VAL A 217 -12.91 24.04 6.37
CA VAL A 217 -12.89 22.86 7.24
C VAL A 217 -12.25 23.18 8.58
N LYS A 218 -11.11 23.88 8.59
CA LYS A 218 -10.44 24.30 9.81
C LYS A 218 -11.33 25.19 10.69
N GLN A 219 -12.10 26.10 10.09
CA GLN A 219 -13.05 26.96 10.83
C GLN A 219 -14.26 26.18 11.38
N ALA A 220 -14.63 25.10 10.71
CA ALA A 220 -15.78 24.28 11.12
C ALA A 220 -15.44 23.30 12.26
N ILE A 221 -14.17 23.09 12.56
CA ILE A 221 -13.72 22.21 13.66
C ILE A 221 -13.61 23.03 14.93
N VAL A 222 -14.37 22.64 15.95
CA VAL A 222 -14.36 23.25 17.30
C VAL A 222 -13.69 22.28 18.27
N TRP A 223 -12.59 22.70 18.85
CA TRP A 223 -11.88 21.93 19.89
C TRP A 223 -12.57 22.10 21.25
N ILE A 224 -12.79 20.96 21.91
CA ILE A 224 -13.38 20.90 23.25
C ILE A 224 -12.22 20.64 24.20
N GLY A 225 -11.61 21.71 24.70
CA GLY A 225 -10.48 21.65 25.64
C GLY A 225 -10.89 21.34 27.04
#